data_a703b3e21640c4b772efe6dd3a4fed03
#
_entry.id   a703b3e21640c4b772efe6dd3a4fed03
#
_cell.length_a   1.000
_cell.length_b   1.000
_cell.length_c   1.000
_cell.angle_alpha   90.00
_cell.angle_beta   90.00
_cell.angle_gamma   90.00
#
_symmetry.space_group_name_H-M   'P 1'
#
loop_
_entity.id
_entity.type
_entity.pdbx_description
1 polymer ?
#
loop_
_entity_poly.entity_id
_entity_poly.type
_entity_poly.pdbx_seq_one_letter_code
_entity_poly.pdbx_strand_id
1 'polypeptide(L)'
;MRRRFATVVVLVASLGLLLSGCSADAPEPSATAPADAGAVRNDLQYGTASGEKLLLNACLPEGAKGATAAVILIHGGGFDSGTKDFGGMTALCAELADGGIAAFSVDYRLAPKYAYPAQVNDVTAALEWLREPAQVAEFGIDPERIGLFGSSAGAIIASSIGTKGSGSLNGGDRVAAVVALSPAVDLTESGLLLGDPSKVAIASILQYLGCDDFTECPNARDASALYAVDKTDPPFYIAMSKNELVPLAQGQAMALALKSVGVPVILDVKAGKRHALELLDEATRASIRQFLIEELVTASTRTD
;
A
#
# COMPACT_ATOMS: atom_id res chain seq x y z
N MET A 1 51.38 58.55 53.54
CA MET A 1 51.24 59.81 52.80
C MET A 1 49.83 59.98 52.31
N ARG A 2 49.23 61.09 52.71
CA ARG A 2 47.86 61.55 52.39
C ARG A 2 47.73 61.88 50.91
N ARG A 3 46.58 61.62 50.31
CA ARG A 3 45.84 62.65 49.54
C ARG A 3 44.39 62.15 49.24
N ARG A 4 43.52 63.03 49.77
CA ARG A 4 42.06 63.12 49.52
C ARG A 4 41.80 63.71 48.11
N PHE A 5 40.70 63.43 47.50
CA PHE A 5 39.86 64.29 46.64
C PHE A 5 38.66 63.47 46.22
N ALA A 6 37.57 63.82 46.63
CA ALA A 6 36.57 64.84 46.31
C ALA A 6 35.43 64.24 45.47
N THR A 7 34.30 64.22 46.09
CA THR A 7 32.98 63.84 45.60
C THR A 7 32.49 64.85 44.56
N VAL A 8 32.00 64.38 43.43
CA VAL A 8 31.11 65.20 42.61
C VAL A 8 29.83 64.38 42.35
N VAL A 9 28.73 64.92 42.87
CA VAL A 9 27.35 64.46 42.61
C VAL A 9 26.88 65.18 41.37
N VAL A 10 26.49 64.43 40.36
CA VAL A 10 25.76 64.93 39.19
C VAL A 10 24.39 64.23 39.17
N LEU A 11 23.37 65.02 39.50
CA LEU A 11 21.98 64.66 39.24
C LEU A 11 21.72 64.75 37.74
N VAL A 12 21.29 63.58 37.10
CA VAL A 12 20.72 63.62 35.77
C VAL A 12 19.29 63.09 35.88
N ALA A 13 18.39 63.95 35.50
CA ALA A 13 16.95 63.67 35.44
C ALA A 13 16.60 62.57 34.43
N SER A 14 15.84 61.59 34.90
CA SER A 14 15.33 60.48 34.08
C SER A 14 14.12 60.94 33.28
N LEU A 15 14.26 61.04 31.99
CA LEU A 15 13.12 61.17 31.06
C LEU A 15 12.69 59.76 30.60
N GLY A 16 11.57 59.29 31.13
CA GLY A 16 11.01 58.01 30.76
C GLY A 16 10.44 58.01 29.33
N LEU A 17 11.05 57.27 28.43
CA LEU A 17 10.43 56.91 27.17
C LEU A 17 9.71 55.56 27.35
N LEU A 18 8.40 55.59 27.35
CA LEU A 18 7.55 54.39 27.17
C LEU A 18 7.66 53.91 25.73
N LEU A 19 8.49 52.90 25.50
CA LEU A 19 8.48 52.11 24.27
C LEU A 19 7.39 51.04 24.40
N SER A 20 6.21 51.30 23.84
CA SER A 20 5.21 50.30 23.56
C SER A 20 5.78 49.33 22.51
N GLY A 21 6.28 48.18 22.95
CA GLY A 21 6.66 47.07 22.09
C GLY A 21 5.39 46.43 21.55
N CYS A 22 5.07 46.69 20.29
CA CYS A 22 4.20 45.80 19.52
C CYS A 22 4.95 44.48 19.29
N SER A 23 4.62 43.46 20.07
CA SER A 23 4.93 42.08 19.74
C SER A 23 4.08 41.75 18.49
N ALA A 24 4.71 41.72 17.33
CA ALA A 24 4.12 41.09 16.18
C ALA A 24 4.13 39.58 16.47
N ASP A 25 2.97 39.03 16.81
CA ASP A 25 2.74 37.61 16.77
C ASP A 25 3.03 37.14 15.33
N ALA A 26 4.08 36.33 15.17
CA ALA A 26 4.30 35.61 13.94
C ALA A 26 3.06 34.71 13.72
N PRO A 27 2.45 34.72 12.53
CA PRO A 27 1.34 33.82 12.27
C PRO A 27 1.85 32.39 12.44
N GLU A 28 1.22 31.63 13.37
CA GLU A 28 1.35 30.18 13.41
C GLU A 28 1.08 29.65 12.00
N PRO A 29 1.85 28.66 11.51
CA PRO A 29 1.54 28.02 10.24
C PRO A 29 0.14 27.42 10.37
N SER A 30 -0.83 28.09 9.74
CA SER A 30 -2.18 27.59 9.61
C SER A 30 -2.07 26.21 8.96
N ALA A 31 -2.40 25.16 9.70
CA ALA A 31 -2.56 23.84 9.13
C ALA A 31 -3.64 23.99 8.05
N THR A 32 -3.19 24.05 6.80
CA THR A 32 -4.07 24.04 5.63
C THR A 32 -4.88 22.76 5.74
N ALA A 33 -6.20 22.88 5.85
CA ALA A 33 -7.08 21.74 5.77
C ALA A 33 -6.75 20.99 4.46
N PRO A 34 -6.76 19.64 4.44
CA PRO A 34 -6.46 18.89 3.24
C PRO A 34 -7.35 19.40 2.10
N ALA A 35 -6.71 19.83 1.01
CA ALA A 35 -7.40 20.36 -0.14
C ALA A 35 -8.23 19.22 -0.75
N ASP A 36 -9.54 19.47 -0.96
CA ASP A 36 -10.50 18.61 -1.66
C ASP A 36 -10.66 17.17 -1.13
N ALA A 37 -11.24 17.02 0.08
CA ALA A 37 -11.86 15.77 0.49
C ALA A 37 -12.97 15.38 -0.53
N GLY A 38 -12.91 14.14 -1.06
CA GLY A 38 -13.82 13.66 -2.10
C GLY A 38 -13.30 13.80 -3.54
N ALA A 39 -12.05 14.24 -3.72
CA ALA A 39 -11.48 14.43 -5.05
C ALA A 39 -10.67 13.22 -5.53
N VAL A 40 -10.84 12.88 -6.81
CA VAL A 40 -9.90 12.02 -7.52
C VAL A 40 -8.75 12.89 -8.02
N ARG A 41 -7.51 12.55 -7.65
CA ARG A 41 -6.29 13.20 -8.13
C ARG A 41 -5.54 12.23 -9.02
N ASN A 42 -5.32 12.59 -10.26
CA ASN A 42 -4.69 11.73 -11.24
C ASN A 42 -3.22 12.08 -11.46
N ASP A 43 -2.46 11.07 -11.91
CA ASP A 43 -1.09 11.21 -12.40
C ASP A 43 -0.10 11.82 -11.39
N LEU A 44 -0.30 11.53 -10.10
CA LEU A 44 0.65 11.90 -9.05
C LEU A 44 1.92 11.06 -9.18
N GLN A 45 3.08 11.72 -9.25
CA GLN A 45 4.35 11.01 -9.37
C GLN A 45 4.85 10.61 -7.97
N TYR A 46 4.92 9.30 -7.70
CA TYR A 46 5.44 8.77 -6.45
C TYR A 46 6.92 8.35 -6.54
N GLY A 47 7.48 8.27 -7.74
CA GLY A 47 8.87 7.89 -7.91
C GLY A 47 9.37 7.96 -9.34
N THR A 48 10.62 7.57 -9.50
CA THR A 48 11.26 7.35 -10.80
C THR A 48 12.20 6.16 -10.68
N ALA A 49 12.08 5.19 -11.58
CA ALA A 49 12.95 4.03 -11.59
C ALA A 49 13.39 3.70 -13.02
N SER A 50 14.70 3.50 -13.24
CA SER A 50 15.27 3.24 -14.56
C SER A 50 14.88 4.27 -15.64
N GLY A 51 14.68 5.54 -15.24
CA GLY A 51 14.24 6.62 -16.14
C GLY A 51 12.73 6.67 -16.42
N GLU A 52 11.95 5.70 -15.94
CA GLU A 52 10.48 5.71 -16.04
C GLU A 52 9.86 6.46 -14.85
N LYS A 53 8.85 7.29 -15.12
CA LYS A 53 8.03 7.90 -14.08
C LYS A 53 7.07 6.86 -13.52
N LEU A 54 6.99 6.78 -12.21
CA LEU A 54 6.04 5.95 -11.51
C LEU A 54 4.88 6.83 -11.02
N LEU A 55 3.68 6.56 -11.51
CA LEU A 55 2.50 7.39 -11.30
C LEU A 55 1.42 6.64 -10.51
N LEU A 56 0.61 7.38 -9.77
CA LEU A 56 -0.59 6.86 -9.12
C LEU A 56 -1.77 7.82 -9.26
N ASN A 57 -2.98 7.29 -9.06
CA ASN A 57 -4.19 8.06 -8.84
C ASN A 57 -4.61 7.92 -7.38
N ALA A 58 -5.05 9.01 -6.76
CA ALA A 58 -5.57 9.03 -5.40
C ALA A 58 -7.07 9.32 -5.40
N CYS A 59 -7.86 8.49 -4.71
CA CYS A 59 -9.27 8.70 -4.42
C CYS A 59 -9.42 8.89 -2.91
N LEU A 60 -9.88 10.06 -2.49
CA LEU A 60 -9.93 10.45 -1.08
C LEU A 60 -11.37 10.50 -0.57
N PRO A 61 -11.66 10.02 0.64
CA PRO A 61 -12.97 10.10 1.23
C PRO A 61 -13.44 11.54 1.42
N GLU A 62 -14.71 11.81 1.12
CA GLU A 62 -15.32 13.12 1.38
C GLU A 62 -15.53 13.34 2.89
N GLY A 63 -15.19 14.52 3.37
CA GLY A 63 -15.45 14.94 4.75
C GLY A 63 -14.74 14.12 5.82
N ALA A 64 -13.65 13.43 5.51
CA ALA A 64 -12.85 12.68 6.46
C ALA A 64 -12.42 13.55 7.65
N LYS A 65 -12.73 13.10 8.86
CA LYS A 65 -12.33 13.77 10.11
C LYS A 65 -11.21 12.97 10.76
N GLY A 66 -9.97 13.46 10.63
CA GLY A 66 -8.80 12.79 11.18
C GLY A 66 -8.07 11.90 10.15
N ALA A 67 -7.09 11.16 10.63
CA ALA A 67 -6.27 10.28 9.80
C ALA A 67 -7.08 9.08 9.29
N THR A 68 -7.07 8.87 7.97
CA THR A 68 -7.87 7.86 7.27
C THR A 68 -7.01 6.65 6.93
N ALA A 69 -7.55 5.45 7.10
CA ALA A 69 -6.91 4.24 6.59
C ALA A 69 -6.73 4.31 5.07
N ALA A 70 -5.70 3.69 4.54
CA ALA A 70 -5.35 3.74 3.12
C ALA A 70 -5.19 2.34 2.52
N VAL A 71 -5.45 2.22 1.21
CA VAL A 71 -5.21 0.99 0.44
C VAL A 71 -4.51 1.33 -0.88
N ILE A 72 -3.40 0.65 -1.15
CA ILE A 72 -2.74 0.70 -2.46
C ILE A 72 -3.39 -0.35 -3.36
N LEU A 73 -3.89 0.07 -4.52
CA LEU A 73 -4.52 -0.77 -5.52
C LEU A 73 -3.49 -1.13 -6.61
N ILE A 74 -3.29 -2.42 -6.82
CA ILE A 74 -2.27 -2.97 -7.73
C ILE A 74 -2.98 -3.72 -8.86
N HIS A 75 -2.88 -3.19 -10.08
CA HIS A 75 -3.58 -3.73 -11.23
C HIS A 75 -3.05 -5.10 -11.68
N GLY A 76 -3.89 -5.85 -12.39
CA GLY A 76 -3.51 -7.07 -13.11
C GLY A 76 -2.93 -6.76 -14.49
N GLY A 77 -2.98 -7.77 -15.38
CA GLY A 77 -2.51 -7.65 -16.77
C GLY A 77 -1.26 -8.48 -17.06
N GLY A 78 -1.07 -9.62 -16.36
CA GLY A 78 0.00 -10.58 -16.66
C GLY A 78 1.42 -10.04 -16.52
N PHE A 79 1.60 -8.90 -15.83
CA PHE A 79 2.84 -8.14 -15.68
C PHE A 79 3.34 -7.40 -16.92
N ASP A 80 2.77 -7.66 -18.11
CA ASP A 80 3.19 -7.08 -19.39
C ASP A 80 2.26 -5.98 -19.91
N SER A 81 1.13 -5.81 -19.25
CA SER A 81 0.10 -4.83 -19.61
C SER A 81 -0.64 -4.32 -18.36
N GLY A 82 -1.47 -3.30 -18.57
CA GLY A 82 -2.23 -2.66 -17.52
C GLY A 82 -1.63 -1.34 -17.07
N THR A 83 -2.44 -0.59 -16.37
CA THR A 83 -2.10 0.69 -15.74
C THR A 83 -2.94 0.89 -14.48
N LYS A 84 -2.65 1.93 -13.72
CA LYS A 84 -3.48 2.37 -12.57
C LYS A 84 -4.96 2.58 -12.90
N ASP A 85 -5.30 2.73 -14.20
CA ASP A 85 -6.69 2.91 -14.68
C ASP A 85 -7.30 1.62 -15.24
N PHE A 86 -6.52 0.54 -15.34
CA PHE A 86 -6.89 -0.69 -16.03
C PHE A 86 -8.02 -1.48 -15.35
N GLY A 87 -8.94 -2.00 -16.15
CA GLY A 87 -9.85 -3.09 -15.74
C GLY A 87 -10.80 -2.80 -14.59
N GLY A 88 -11.14 -1.52 -14.35
CA GLY A 88 -12.04 -1.13 -13.27
C GLY A 88 -11.34 -0.66 -12.00
N MET A 89 -10.02 -0.48 -12.03
CA MET A 89 -9.26 0.06 -10.90
C MET A 89 -9.75 1.45 -10.48
N THR A 90 -10.08 2.33 -11.47
CA THR A 90 -10.66 3.65 -11.18
C THR A 90 -11.98 3.57 -10.41
N ALA A 91 -12.88 2.64 -10.82
CA ALA A 91 -14.15 2.44 -10.11
C ALA A 91 -13.95 1.89 -8.70
N LEU A 92 -13.02 0.96 -8.52
CA LEU A 92 -12.68 0.40 -7.21
C LEU A 92 -12.06 1.46 -6.30
N CYS A 93 -11.20 2.33 -6.85
CA CYS A 93 -10.61 3.45 -6.14
C CYS A 93 -11.69 4.38 -5.57
N ALA A 94 -12.65 4.80 -6.39
CA ALA A 94 -13.78 5.62 -5.97
C ALA A 94 -14.67 4.89 -4.93
N GLU A 95 -14.96 3.61 -5.15
CA GLU A 95 -15.78 2.80 -4.23
C GLU A 95 -15.17 2.72 -2.82
N LEU A 96 -13.85 2.55 -2.71
CA LEU A 96 -13.17 2.52 -1.41
C LEU A 96 -13.20 3.89 -0.75
N ALA A 97 -13.00 4.96 -1.51
CA ALA A 97 -13.09 6.33 -1.00
C ALA A 97 -14.51 6.65 -0.49
N ASP A 98 -15.56 6.27 -1.22
CA ASP A 98 -16.95 6.39 -0.79
C ASP A 98 -17.23 5.56 0.49
N GLY A 99 -16.48 4.47 0.67
CA GLY A 99 -16.48 3.64 1.87
C GLY A 99 -15.66 4.18 3.04
N GLY A 100 -15.03 5.35 2.92
CA GLY A 100 -14.24 5.98 3.98
C GLY A 100 -12.78 5.52 4.06
N ILE A 101 -12.25 4.83 3.04
CA ILE A 101 -10.86 4.36 2.96
C ILE A 101 -10.18 5.09 1.79
N ALA A 102 -9.09 5.80 2.04
CA ALA A 102 -8.31 6.41 0.97
C ALA A 102 -7.71 5.33 0.07
N ALA A 103 -7.82 5.47 -1.24
CA ALA A 103 -7.33 4.48 -2.19
C ALA A 103 -6.33 5.09 -3.17
N PHE A 104 -5.26 4.35 -3.45
CA PHE A 104 -4.16 4.80 -4.30
C PHE A 104 -3.88 3.74 -5.36
N SER A 105 -4.36 3.96 -6.59
CA SER A 105 -4.13 3.05 -7.71
C SER A 105 -2.80 3.36 -8.36
N VAL A 106 -1.88 2.40 -8.41
CA VAL A 106 -0.48 2.62 -8.81
C VAL A 106 -0.15 1.99 -10.16
N ASP A 107 0.67 2.67 -10.94
CA ASP A 107 1.45 2.07 -12.03
C ASP A 107 2.69 1.39 -11.45
N TYR A 108 3.18 0.37 -12.11
CA TYR A 108 4.47 -0.27 -11.86
C TYR A 108 5.12 -0.65 -13.20
N ARG A 109 6.45 -0.79 -13.22
CA ARG A 109 7.19 -1.17 -14.43
C ARG A 109 6.82 -2.56 -14.91
N LEU A 110 6.68 -2.73 -16.22
CA LEU A 110 6.15 -3.95 -16.83
C LEU A 110 7.27 -4.83 -17.40
N ALA A 111 7.05 -6.14 -17.34
CA ALA A 111 7.83 -7.16 -18.04
C ALA A 111 7.49 -7.11 -19.56
N PRO A 112 8.33 -7.65 -20.43
CA PRO A 112 9.65 -8.23 -20.15
C PRO A 112 10.76 -7.18 -19.99
N LYS A 113 10.47 -5.89 -20.22
CA LYS A 113 11.48 -4.83 -20.14
C LYS A 113 12.07 -4.75 -18.73
N TYR A 114 11.25 -5.00 -17.72
CA TYR A 114 11.64 -5.01 -16.33
C TYR A 114 11.11 -6.30 -15.67
N ALA A 115 12.01 -7.24 -15.41
CA ALA A 115 11.67 -8.47 -14.70
C ALA A 115 11.63 -8.26 -13.18
N TYR A 116 11.18 -9.28 -12.44
CA TYR A 116 11.29 -9.33 -10.97
C TYR A 116 12.72 -8.99 -10.51
N PRO A 117 12.87 -8.15 -9.48
CA PRO A 117 11.85 -7.66 -8.54
C PRO A 117 11.31 -6.25 -8.86
N ALA A 118 11.39 -5.76 -10.10
CA ALA A 118 11.06 -4.36 -10.44
C ALA A 118 9.64 -3.96 -9.98
N GLN A 119 8.64 -4.79 -10.18
CA GLN A 119 7.23 -4.54 -9.83
C GLN A 119 7.03 -4.43 -8.31
N VAL A 120 7.62 -5.36 -7.57
CA VAL A 120 7.58 -5.36 -6.10
C VAL A 120 8.25 -4.11 -5.54
N ASN A 121 9.41 -3.75 -6.08
CA ASN A 121 10.15 -2.56 -5.65
C ASN A 121 9.38 -1.27 -5.94
N ASP A 122 8.69 -1.18 -7.08
CA ASP A 122 7.91 0.01 -7.44
C ASP A 122 6.71 0.20 -6.51
N VAL A 123 5.97 -0.88 -6.21
CA VAL A 123 4.84 -0.81 -5.27
C VAL A 123 5.32 -0.54 -3.83
N THR A 124 6.46 -1.11 -3.43
CA THR A 124 7.08 -0.79 -2.14
C THR A 124 7.48 0.69 -2.07
N ALA A 125 8.03 1.25 -3.15
CA ALA A 125 8.33 2.69 -3.21
C ALA A 125 7.07 3.56 -3.10
N ALA A 126 5.92 3.12 -3.64
CA ALA A 126 4.65 3.82 -3.45
C ALA A 126 4.20 3.79 -1.98
N LEU A 127 4.38 2.64 -1.30
CA LEU A 127 4.09 2.51 0.13
C LEU A 127 4.98 3.41 0.99
N GLU A 128 6.28 3.46 0.71
CA GLU A 128 7.23 4.33 1.39
C GLU A 128 6.89 5.81 1.16
N TRP A 129 6.59 6.18 -0.09
CA TRP A 129 6.18 7.54 -0.46
C TRP A 129 4.91 7.98 0.29
N LEU A 130 3.88 7.13 0.39
CA LEU A 130 2.67 7.42 1.15
C LEU A 130 2.93 7.64 2.65
N ARG A 131 3.99 7.06 3.19
CA ARG A 131 4.41 7.21 4.59
C ARG A 131 5.27 8.44 4.86
N GLU A 132 5.70 9.15 3.83
CA GLU A 132 6.41 10.41 4.03
C GLU A 132 5.50 11.42 4.75
N PRO A 133 6.01 12.19 5.72
CA PRO A 133 5.20 13.16 6.48
C PRO A 133 4.43 14.15 5.61
N ALA A 134 5.01 14.53 4.46
CA ALA A 134 4.35 15.43 3.50
C ALA A 134 3.09 14.79 2.89
N GLN A 135 3.16 13.51 2.49
CA GLN A 135 2.04 12.79 1.89
C GLN A 135 0.98 12.45 2.93
N VAL A 136 1.41 12.04 4.12
CA VAL A 136 0.51 11.81 5.26
C VAL A 136 -0.32 13.06 5.55
N ALA A 137 0.30 14.24 5.59
CA ALA A 137 -0.40 15.50 5.80
C ALA A 137 -1.27 15.91 4.60
N GLU A 138 -0.77 15.71 3.38
CA GLU A 138 -1.48 16.08 2.15
C GLU A 138 -2.75 15.28 1.91
N PHE A 139 -2.71 13.97 2.15
CA PHE A 139 -3.84 13.07 1.91
C PHE A 139 -4.68 12.80 3.17
N GLY A 140 -4.24 13.26 4.35
CA GLY A 140 -4.94 13.01 5.62
C GLY A 140 -5.02 11.51 5.97
N ILE A 141 -4.00 10.74 5.63
CA ILE A 141 -3.96 9.29 5.87
C ILE A 141 -3.23 8.95 7.18
N ASP A 142 -3.49 7.76 7.68
CA ASP A 142 -2.75 7.15 8.78
C ASP A 142 -1.64 6.25 8.21
N PRO A 143 -0.36 6.58 8.40
CA PRO A 143 0.74 5.80 7.85
C PRO A 143 0.87 4.39 8.45
N GLU A 144 0.25 4.14 9.59
CA GLU A 144 0.25 2.83 10.26
C GLU A 144 -0.87 1.91 9.75
N ARG A 145 -1.86 2.46 9.03
CA ARG A 145 -3.06 1.75 8.56
C ARG A 145 -3.13 1.69 7.04
N ILE A 146 -2.08 1.17 6.42
CA ILE A 146 -2.00 1.01 4.97
C ILE A 146 -2.11 -0.48 4.62
N GLY A 147 -3.08 -0.83 3.78
CA GLY A 147 -3.26 -2.17 3.22
C GLY A 147 -2.94 -2.22 1.73
N LEU A 148 -2.88 -3.44 1.20
CA LEU A 148 -2.74 -3.70 -0.25
C LEU A 148 -3.98 -4.39 -0.80
N PHE A 149 -4.35 -4.05 -2.02
CA PHE A 149 -5.36 -4.75 -2.80
C PHE A 149 -4.78 -5.07 -4.17
N GLY A 150 -4.58 -6.34 -4.46
CA GLY A 150 -4.01 -6.80 -5.72
C GLY A 150 -4.99 -7.64 -6.54
N SER A 151 -4.90 -7.52 -7.87
CA SER A 151 -5.71 -8.23 -8.83
C SER A 151 -4.83 -9.02 -9.81
N SER A 152 -4.97 -10.37 -9.90
CA SER A 152 -4.16 -11.23 -10.79
C SER A 152 -2.65 -11.01 -10.59
N ALA A 153 -1.90 -10.53 -11.57
CA ALA A 153 -0.49 -10.16 -11.41
C ALA A 153 -0.26 -9.22 -10.21
N GLY A 154 -1.15 -8.23 -10.00
CA GLY A 154 -1.10 -7.37 -8.83
C GLY A 154 -1.35 -8.10 -7.51
N ALA A 155 -2.13 -9.19 -7.51
CA ALA A 155 -2.33 -10.03 -6.34
C ALA A 155 -1.08 -10.83 -5.97
N ILE A 156 -0.28 -11.22 -6.95
CA ILE A 156 1.04 -11.84 -6.75
C ILE A 156 1.98 -10.84 -6.09
N ILE A 157 2.03 -9.60 -6.61
CA ILE A 157 2.83 -8.51 -6.05
C ILE A 157 2.38 -8.21 -4.61
N ALA A 158 1.07 -8.02 -4.37
CA ALA A 158 0.51 -7.74 -3.05
C ALA A 158 0.85 -8.86 -2.04
N SER A 159 0.72 -10.12 -2.46
CA SER A 159 1.05 -11.27 -1.63
C SER A 159 2.54 -11.32 -1.29
N SER A 160 3.40 -11.06 -2.28
CA SER A 160 4.86 -11.02 -2.08
C SER A 160 5.27 -9.93 -1.09
N ILE A 161 4.70 -8.71 -1.19
CA ILE A 161 4.98 -7.62 -0.23
C ILE A 161 4.42 -7.96 1.14
N GLY A 162 3.19 -8.52 1.22
CA GLY A 162 2.53 -8.87 2.47
C GLY A 162 3.31 -9.87 3.31
N THR A 163 4.01 -10.84 2.67
CA THR A 163 4.80 -11.86 3.36
C THR A 163 6.29 -11.55 3.44
N LYS A 164 6.74 -10.42 2.87
CA LYS A 164 8.15 -10.03 2.92
C LYS A 164 8.49 -9.30 4.22
N GLY A 165 9.61 -9.68 4.82
CA GLY A 165 10.07 -9.09 6.09
C GLY A 165 9.36 -9.69 7.30
N SER A 166 9.58 -9.12 8.48
CA SER A 166 9.01 -9.59 9.74
C SER A 166 8.85 -8.44 10.74
N GLY A 167 8.07 -8.67 11.80
CA GLY A 167 7.86 -7.71 12.88
C GLY A 167 6.60 -6.85 12.71
N SER A 168 6.65 -5.60 13.18
CA SER A 168 5.49 -4.69 13.20
C SER A 168 4.95 -4.40 11.80
N LEU A 169 3.62 -4.34 11.69
CA LEU A 169 2.92 -4.06 10.42
C LEU A 169 2.73 -2.55 10.14
N ASN A 170 3.14 -1.69 11.07
CA ASN A 170 2.80 -0.26 11.05
C ASN A 170 3.90 0.63 10.43
N GLY A 171 4.94 0.08 9.82
CA GLY A 171 6.04 0.91 9.31
C GLY A 171 6.94 0.20 8.32
N GLY A 172 7.87 0.95 7.74
CA GLY A 172 8.77 0.45 6.72
C GLY A 172 8.04 -0.01 5.46
N ASP A 173 8.37 -1.18 4.97
CA ASP A 173 7.74 -1.87 3.83
C ASP A 173 6.63 -2.87 4.23
N ARG A 174 6.26 -2.92 5.53
CA ARG A 174 5.17 -3.78 6.05
C ARG A 174 3.81 -3.13 5.84
N VAL A 175 2.76 -3.94 5.73
CA VAL A 175 1.38 -3.50 5.53
C VAL A 175 0.43 -4.13 6.54
N ALA A 176 -0.69 -3.46 6.82
CA ALA A 176 -1.61 -3.87 7.87
C ALA A 176 -2.63 -4.94 7.42
N ALA A 177 -2.89 -5.05 6.12
CA ALA A 177 -3.81 -6.05 5.54
C ALA A 177 -3.52 -6.28 4.07
N VAL A 178 -3.86 -7.46 3.54
CA VAL A 178 -3.75 -7.80 2.11
C VAL A 178 -5.05 -8.38 1.58
N VAL A 179 -5.54 -7.81 0.49
CA VAL A 179 -6.60 -8.40 -0.36
C VAL A 179 -5.95 -8.88 -1.65
N ALA A 180 -6.09 -10.15 -1.97
CA ALA A 180 -5.51 -10.79 -3.14
C ALA A 180 -6.59 -11.52 -3.96
N LEU A 181 -6.88 -11.00 -5.16
CA LEU A 181 -7.82 -11.61 -6.08
C LEU A 181 -7.07 -12.45 -7.11
N SER A 182 -7.29 -13.77 -7.11
CA SER A 182 -6.68 -14.74 -8.01
C SER A 182 -5.13 -14.74 -7.97
N PRO A 183 -4.48 -14.83 -6.79
CA PRO A 183 -3.03 -14.87 -6.71
C PRO A 183 -2.45 -16.23 -7.09
N ALA A 184 -1.34 -16.28 -7.85
CA ALA A 184 -0.39 -17.40 -7.82
C ALA A 184 0.64 -17.11 -6.72
N VAL A 185 0.88 -18.06 -5.82
CA VAL A 185 1.70 -17.83 -4.62
C VAL A 185 2.96 -18.70 -4.56
N ASP A 186 2.99 -19.75 -5.35
CA ASP A 186 4.19 -20.55 -5.64
C ASP A 186 4.50 -20.43 -7.14
N LEU A 187 5.56 -19.70 -7.45
CA LEU A 187 6.01 -19.41 -8.82
C LEU A 187 7.18 -20.32 -9.24
N THR A 188 7.47 -21.36 -8.46
CA THR A 188 8.50 -22.35 -8.76
C THR A 188 7.94 -23.48 -9.63
N GLU A 189 8.82 -24.39 -10.08
CA GLU A 189 8.39 -25.63 -10.74
C GLU A 189 7.39 -26.42 -9.90
N SER A 190 7.56 -26.43 -8.56
CA SER A 190 6.61 -27.07 -7.63
C SER A 190 5.22 -26.44 -7.69
N GLY A 191 5.13 -25.14 -7.99
CA GLY A 191 3.86 -24.44 -8.13
C GLY A 191 3.01 -24.94 -9.28
N LEU A 192 3.62 -25.53 -10.32
CA LEU A 192 2.91 -26.21 -11.42
C LEU A 192 2.12 -27.44 -10.95
N LEU A 193 2.52 -28.04 -9.82
CA LEU A 193 1.83 -29.18 -9.20
C LEU A 193 0.63 -28.73 -8.36
N LEU A 194 0.48 -27.44 -8.10
CA LEU A 194 -0.68 -26.87 -7.42
C LEU A 194 -1.86 -26.65 -8.39
N GLY A 195 -2.29 -27.72 -9.04
CA GLY A 195 -3.36 -27.73 -10.03
C GLY A 195 -2.83 -27.79 -11.45
N ASP A 196 -3.62 -27.27 -12.40
CA ASP A 196 -3.29 -27.26 -13.84
C ASP A 196 -3.30 -25.79 -14.33
N PRO A 197 -2.19 -25.06 -14.16
CA PRO A 197 -2.13 -23.67 -14.58
C PRO A 197 -2.22 -23.56 -16.10
N SER A 198 -2.91 -22.55 -16.58
CA SER A 198 -3.03 -22.31 -18.01
C SER A 198 -1.67 -21.95 -18.62
N LYS A 199 -1.49 -22.25 -19.93
CA LYS A 199 -0.27 -21.85 -20.66
C LYS A 199 -0.03 -20.33 -20.61
N VAL A 200 -1.11 -19.55 -20.58
CA VAL A 200 -1.01 -18.08 -20.48
C VAL A 200 -0.46 -17.67 -19.12
N ALA A 201 -0.95 -18.26 -18.02
CA ALA A 201 -0.44 -17.99 -16.70
C ALA A 201 1.04 -18.38 -16.56
N ILE A 202 1.43 -19.54 -17.08
CA ILE A 202 2.82 -20.02 -17.12
C ILE A 202 3.71 -19.00 -17.86
N ALA A 203 3.33 -18.60 -19.07
CA ALA A 203 4.10 -17.65 -19.87
C ALA A 203 4.26 -16.29 -19.17
N SER A 204 3.18 -15.76 -18.58
CA SER A 204 3.22 -14.49 -17.82
C SER A 204 4.15 -14.57 -16.61
N ILE A 205 4.15 -15.69 -15.88
CA ILE A 205 5.01 -15.91 -14.73
C ILE A 205 6.49 -15.98 -15.15
N LEU A 206 6.81 -16.75 -16.18
CA LEU A 206 8.18 -16.85 -16.70
C LEU A 206 8.70 -15.48 -17.18
N GLN A 207 7.87 -14.74 -17.89
CA GLN A 207 8.19 -13.38 -18.33
C GLN A 207 8.43 -12.43 -17.14
N TYR A 208 7.58 -12.50 -16.12
CA TYR A 208 7.75 -11.74 -14.87
C TYR A 208 9.06 -12.08 -14.16
N LEU A 209 9.40 -13.35 -14.07
CA LEU A 209 10.62 -13.83 -13.43
C LEU A 209 11.89 -13.55 -14.26
N GLY A 210 11.74 -13.26 -15.56
CA GLY A 210 12.85 -13.10 -16.51
C GLY A 210 13.54 -14.43 -16.83
N CYS A 211 12.77 -15.52 -16.88
CA CYS A 211 13.26 -16.89 -17.11
C CYS A 211 12.62 -17.49 -18.37
N ASP A 212 13.36 -18.38 -19.03
CA ASP A 212 12.85 -19.14 -20.17
C ASP A 212 12.05 -20.38 -19.73
N ASP A 213 12.44 -20.97 -18.57
CA ASP A 213 11.74 -22.09 -17.95
C ASP A 213 11.89 -22.06 -16.41
N PHE A 214 11.16 -22.94 -15.71
CA PHE A 214 11.19 -23.00 -14.24
C PHE A 214 12.40 -23.75 -13.66
N THR A 215 13.08 -24.56 -14.44
CA THR A 215 14.19 -25.42 -13.97
C THR A 215 15.45 -24.60 -13.69
N GLU A 216 15.64 -23.51 -14.45
CA GLU A 216 16.74 -22.56 -14.31
C GLU A 216 16.25 -21.15 -13.99
N CYS A 217 15.34 -21.03 -13.02
CA CYS A 217 14.73 -19.77 -12.63
C CYS A 217 15.08 -19.39 -11.18
N PRO A 218 16.22 -18.73 -10.95
CA PRO A 218 16.73 -18.46 -9.59
C PRO A 218 15.81 -17.53 -8.78
N ASN A 219 15.05 -16.66 -9.45
CA ASN A 219 14.16 -15.70 -8.81
C ASN A 219 12.82 -16.33 -8.37
N ALA A 220 12.46 -17.51 -8.88
CA ALA A 220 11.14 -18.09 -8.68
C ALA A 220 10.77 -18.27 -7.20
N ARG A 221 11.69 -18.75 -6.37
CA ARG A 221 11.46 -18.96 -4.94
C ARG A 221 11.32 -17.63 -4.17
N ASP A 222 12.17 -16.65 -4.45
CA ASP A 222 12.13 -15.34 -3.79
C ASP A 222 10.88 -14.54 -4.18
N ALA A 223 10.40 -14.72 -5.41
CA ALA A 223 9.16 -14.12 -5.90
C ALA A 223 7.89 -14.81 -5.37
N SER A 224 8.02 -15.98 -4.75
CA SER A 224 6.89 -16.78 -4.27
C SER A 224 6.52 -16.44 -2.84
N ALA A 225 5.37 -15.80 -2.64
CA ALA A 225 4.85 -15.43 -1.33
C ALA A 225 4.73 -16.63 -0.37
N LEU A 226 4.39 -17.81 -0.90
CA LEU A 226 4.19 -19.03 -0.11
C LEU A 226 5.40 -19.41 0.76
N TYR A 227 6.62 -19.16 0.29
CA TYR A 227 7.84 -19.52 1.00
C TYR A 227 8.33 -18.50 2.01
N ALA A 228 7.71 -17.31 2.02
CA ALA A 228 8.05 -16.23 2.94
C ALA A 228 7.08 -16.11 4.13
N VAL A 229 6.00 -16.90 4.13
CA VAL A 229 4.96 -16.87 5.17
C VAL A 229 5.54 -17.07 6.57
N ASP A 230 5.27 -16.14 7.48
CA ASP A 230 5.61 -16.24 8.90
C ASP A 230 4.46 -15.71 9.81
N LYS A 231 4.63 -15.89 11.12
CA LYS A 231 3.61 -15.51 12.11
C LYS A 231 3.39 -14.01 12.27
N THR A 232 4.24 -13.18 11.69
CA THR A 232 4.16 -11.71 11.75
C THR A 232 3.52 -11.09 10.50
N ASP A 233 3.05 -11.94 9.57
CA ASP A 233 2.38 -11.48 8.37
C ASP A 233 1.02 -10.85 8.69
N PRO A 234 0.57 -9.91 7.85
CA PRO A 234 -0.73 -9.28 8.00
C PRO A 234 -1.87 -10.26 7.74
N PRO A 235 -3.09 -9.97 8.20
CA PRO A 235 -4.29 -10.67 7.76
C PRO A 235 -4.48 -10.64 6.24
N PHE A 236 -4.99 -11.75 5.67
CA PHE A 236 -5.24 -11.89 4.23
C PHE A 236 -6.71 -12.14 3.92
N TYR A 237 -7.21 -11.50 2.86
CA TYR A 237 -8.42 -11.88 2.16
C TYR A 237 -8.05 -12.36 0.76
N ILE A 238 -8.31 -13.63 0.46
CA ILE A 238 -8.02 -14.26 -0.83
C ILE A 238 -9.34 -14.63 -1.48
N ALA A 239 -9.59 -14.15 -2.71
CA ALA A 239 -10.76 -14.59 -3.49
C ALA A 239 -10.32 -15.29 -4.77
N MET A 240 -10.94 -16.43 -5.08
CA MET A 240 -10.66 -17.22 -6.26
C MET A 240 -11.92 -17.90 -6.80
N SER A 241 -11.95 -18.24 -8.09
CA SER A 241 -12.94 -19.15 -8.65
C SER A 241 -12.42 -20.60 -8.69
N LYS A 242 -13.35 -21.54 -8.76
CA LYS A 242 -13.00 -22.97 -8.79
C LYS A 242 -12.24 -23.38 -10.04
N ASN A 243 -12.51 -22.74 -11.18
CA ASN A 243 -12.01 -23.15 -12.49
C ASN A 243 -11.50 -21.96 -13.33
N GLU A 244 -10.72 -21.10 -12.72
CA GLU A 244 -10.16 -19.90 -13.35
C GLU A 244 -8.76 -20.11 -13.95
N LEU A 245 -8.18 -19.00 -14.45
CA LEU A 245 -6.84 -18.94 -15.07
C LEU A 245 -5.74 -19.44 -14.13
N VAL A 246 -5.82 -19.05 -12.85
CA VAL A 246 -4.92 -19.47 -11.77
C VAL A 246 -5.60 -20.60 -10.98
N PRO A 247 -4.96 -21.77 -10.82
CA PRO A 247 -5.58 -22.86 -10.08
C PRO A 247 -5.96 -22.51 -8.65
N LEU A 248 -7.16 -22.91 -8.22
CA LEU A 248 -7.64 -22.70 -6.84
C LEU A 248 -6.65 -23.24 -5.79
N ALA A 249 -5.91 -24.28 -6.11
CA ALA A 249 -4.90 -24.86 -5.23
C ALA A 249 -3.81 -23.88 -4.78
N GLN A 250 -3.52 -22.86 -5.58
CA GLN A 250 -2.60 -21.77 -5.21
C GLN A 250 -3.14 -20.98 -4.00
N GLY A 251 -4.39 -20.51 -4.06
CA GLY A 251 -5.01 -19.80 -2.93
C GLY A 251 -5.23 -20.72 -1.72
N GLN A 252 -5.53 -21.99 -1.93
CA GLN A 252 -5.65 -22.98 -0.84
C GLN A 252 -4.32 -23.20 -0.12
N ALA A 253 -3.20 -23.30 -0.87
CA ALA A 253 -1.87 -23.44 -0.32
C ALA A 253 -1.49 -22.22 0.54
N MET A 254 -1.75 -21.01 0.05
CA MET A 254 -1.52 -19.78 0.80
C MET A 254 -2.35 -19.73 2.08
N ALA A 255 -3.65 -19.99 1.99
CA ALA A 255 -4.53 -20.00 3.15
C ALA A 255 -4.11 -21.04 4.20
N LEU A 256 -3.64 -22.21 3.78
CA LEU A 256 -3.12 -23.23 4.67
C LEU A 256 -1.83 -22.79 5.36
N ALA A 257 -0.90 -22.19 4.60
CA ALA A 257 0.37 -21.72 5.14
C ALA A 257 0.14 -20.62 6.20
N LEU A 258 -0.66 -19.59 5.91
CA LEU A 258 -1.00 -18.52 6.84
C LEU A 258 -1.66 -19.05 8.11
N LYS A 259 -2.65 -19.95 7.98
CA LYS A 259 -3.30 -20.59 9.13
C LYS A 259 -2.32 -21.41 9.99
N SER A 260 -1.35 -22.08 9.37
CA SER A 260 -0.38 -22.92 10.09
C SER A 260 0.53 -22.11 11.02
N VAL A 261 0.72 -20.83 10.74
CA VAL A 261 1.52 -19.91 11.57
C VAL A 261 0.65 -18.97 12.42
N GLY A 262 -0.69 -19.12 12.36
CA GLY A 262 -1.64 -18.36 13.19
C GLY A 262 -2.05 -17.01 12.61
N VAL A 263 -1.75 -16.73 11.35
CA VAL A 263 -2.18 -15.50 10.66
C VAL A 263 -3.64 -15.62 10.21
N PRO A 264 -4.50 -14.63 10.51
CA PRO A 264 -5.88 -14.62 10.05
C PRO A 264 -5.98 -14.62 8.53
N VAL A 265 -6.81 -15.50 7.96
CA VAL A 265 -7.03 -15.54 6.51
C VAL A 265 -8.45 -15.95 6.17
N ILE A 266 -9.06 -15.21 5.26
CA ILE A 266 -10.32 -15.54 4.60
C ILE A 266 -9.99 -16.05 3.21
N LEU A 267 -10.49 -17.25 2.86
CA LEU A 267 -10.43 -17.79 1.50
C LEU A 267 -11.87 -17.85 0.96
N ASP A 268 -12.23 -16.89 0.11
CA ASP A 268 -13.52 -16.80 -0.55
C ASP A 268 -13.48 -17.52 -1.91
N VAL A 269 -14.17 -18.65 -2.02
CA VAL A 269 -14.16 -19.50 -3.21
C VAL A 269 -15.47 -19.38 -3.96
N LYS A 270 -15.40 -18.80 -5.16
CA LYS A 270 -16.55 -18.61 -6.03
C LYS A 270 -16.73 -19.79 -7.01
N ALA A 271 -17.98 -20.08 -7.34
CA ALA A 271 -18.29 -21.00 -8.43
C ALA A 271 -17.96 -20.34 -9.80
N GLY A 272 -17.59 -21.19 -10.78
CA GLY A 272 -17.37 -20.72 -12.14
C GLY A 272 -15.92 -20.44 -12.49
N LYS A 273 -15.71 -19.47 -13.41
CA LYS A 273 -14.42 -19.21 -14.06
C LYS A 273 -13.98 -17.74 -13.99
N ARG A 274 -14.71 -16.92 -13.24
CA ARG A 274 -14.38 -15.49 -13.07
C ARG A 274 -12.97 -15.35 -12.52
N HIS A 275 -12.22 -14.39 -13.04
CA HIS A 275 -10.84 -14.15 -12.69
C HIS A 275 -10.64 -12.71 -12.20
N ALA A 276 -9.86 -12.55 -11.13
CA ALA A 276 -9.42 -11.25 -10.66
C ALA A 276 -10.61 -10.29 -10.34
N LEU A 277 -10.65 -9.09 -10.91
CA LEU A 277 -11.72 -8.12 -10.64
C LEU A 277 -13.14 -8.60 -11.02
N GLU A 278 -13.26 -9.60 -11.92
CA GLU A 278 -14.56 -10.21 -12.21
C GLU A 278 -15.17 -10.96 -11.00
N LEU A 279 -14.36 -11.27 -9.98
CA LEU A 279 -14.81 -11.86 -8.72
C LEU A 279 -15.62 -10.88 -7.86
N LEU A 280 -15.53 -9.58 -8.12
CA LEU A 280 -16.14 -8.51 -7.35
C LEU A 280 -17.65 -8.40 -7.62
N ASP A 281 -18.42 -9.42 -7.26
CA ASP A 281 -19.86 -9.29 -7.11
C ASP A 281 -20.22 -8.54 -5.80
N GLU A 282 -21.48 -8.20 -5.62
CA GLU A 282 -21.95 -7.43 -4.45
C GLU A 282 -21.54 -8.08 -3.11
N ALA A 283 -21.67 -9.39 -2.99
CA ALA A 283 -21.32 -10.11 -1.78
C ALA A 283 -19.80 -10.08 -1.51
N THR A 284 -18.98 -10.25 -2.55
CA THR A 284 -17.51 -10.18 -2.42
C THR A 284 -17.07 -8.79 -2.06
N ARG A 285 -17.63 -7.74 -2.69
CA ARG A 285 -17.34 -6.34 -2.36
C ARG A 285 -17.68 -6.03 -0.91
N ALA A 286 -18.86 -6.47 -0.43
CA ALA A 286 -19.28 -6.29 0.95
C ALA A 286 -18.34 -6.99 1.94
N SER A 287 -17.92 -8.22 1.63
CA SER A 287 -16.99 -9.01 2.45
C SER A 287 -15.60 -8.39 2.51
N ILE A 288 -15.06 -7.94 1.39
CA ILE A 288 -13.76 -7.25 1.34
C ILE A 288 -13.82 -5.93 2.10
N ARG A 289 -14.89 -5.15 1.94
CA ARG A 289 -15.07 -3.89 2.68
C ARG A 289 -15.10 -4.14 4.18
N GLN A 290 -15.85 -5.15 4.63
CA GLN A 290 -15.90 -5.52 6.04
C GLN A 290 -14.51 -5.90 6.55
N PHE A 291 -13.77 -6.76 5.84
CA PHE A 291 -12.41 -7.15 6.17
C PHE A 291 -11.48 -5.93 6.30
N LEU A 292 -11.49 -5.02 5.32
CA LEU A 292 -10.65 -3.81 5.36
C LEU A 292 -11.02 -2.88 6.53
N ILE A 293 -12.31 -2.75 6.85
CA ILE A 293 -12.76 -1.97 8.01
C ILE A 293 -12.30 -2.64 9.32
N GLU A 294 -12.43 -3.95 9.44
CA GLU A 294 -12.01 -4.69 10.64
C GLU A 294 -10.50 -4.56 10.87
N GLU A 295 -9.69 -4.71 9.82
CA GLU A 295 -8.23 -4.77 9.94
C GLU A 295 -7.56 -3.39 9.92
N LEU A 296 -8.09 -2.44 9.14
CA LEU A 296 -7.46 -1.13 9.00
C LEU A 296 -8.10 -0.04 9.86
N VAL A 297 -9.37 -0.18 10.25
CA VAL A 297 -10.08 0.87 10.99
C VAL A 297 -10.34 0.48 12.43
N THR A 298 -10.82 -0.77 12.66
CA THR A 298 -11.26 -1.20 14.00
C THR A 298 -10.11 -1.81 14.82
N ALA A 299 -9.15 -2.50 14.18
CA ALA A 299 -8.03 -3.13 14.89
C ALA A 299 -7.17 -2.10 15.64
N SER A 300 -6.98 -0.91 15.06
CA SER A 300 -6.25 0.21 15.70
C SER A 300 -6.86 0.66 17.04
N THR A 301 -8.16 0.45 17.25
CA THR A 301 -8.86 0.85 18.50
C THR A 301 -8.78 -0.21 19.60
N ARG A 302 -8.21 -1.40 19.33
CA ARG A 302 -8.09 -2.50 20.29
C ARG A 302 -6.73 -2.56 21.00
N THR A 303 -5.77 -1.74 20.61
CA THR A 303 -4.40 -1.75 21.14
C THR A 303 -4.11 -0.64 22.15
N ASP A 304 -5.14 0.16 22.57
CA ASP A 304 -5.04 1.18 23.62
C ASP A 304 -5.60 0.67 24.98
#